data_d61a631b7493fd7c45615604e041483c
#
_entry.id   d61a631b7493fd7c45615604e041483c
#
_cell.length_a   1.000
_cell.length_b   1.000
_cell.length_c   1.000
_cell.angle_alpha   90.00
_cell.angle_beta   90.00
_cell.angle_gamma   90.00
#
_symmetry.space_group_name_H-M   'P 1'
#
loop_
_entity.id
_entity.type
_entity.pdbx_description
1 polymer ?
#
loop_
_entity_poly.entity_id
_entity_poly.type
_entity_poly.pdbx_seq_one_letter_code
_entity_poly.pdbx_strand_id
1 'polypeptide(L)'
;MPTVLVVADGEWVTNEVRSALSVGSWEIEETEDPRSVTERLEHSRLDAVIVDLQVGSKGGMAVVRSIRQATDEVERPRTVLLLDRKADEFLARRAGADASVIKPINAAELRHALGMVPAPGALDEEE
;
A
#
# COMPACT_ATOMS: atom_id res chain seq x y z
N MET A 1 0.73 -14.86 -9.78
CA MET A 1 0.64 -13.41 -9.97
C MET A 1 0.27 -12.75 -8.64
N PRO A 2 1.11 -11.86 -8.13
CA PRO A 2 0.78 -11.22 -6.87
C PRO A 2 -0.43 -10.29 -7.00
N THR A 3 -1.20 -10.22 -5.93
CA THR A 3 -2.42 -9.42 -5.88
C THR A 3 -2.24 -8.27 -4.90
N VAL A 4 -2.59 -7.06 -5.35
CA VAL A 4 -2.58 -5.87 -4.52
C VAL A 4 -3.99 -5.29 -4.43
N LEU A 5 -4.40 -4.91 -3.23
CA LEU A 5 -5.66 -4.20 -3.01
C LEU A 5 -5.35 -2.72 -2.83
N VAL A 6 -6.01 -1.88 -3.62
CA VAL A 6 -5.89 -0.43 -3.49
C VAL A 6 -7.11 0.09 -2.75
N VAL A 7 -6.89 0.77 -1.65
CA VAL A 7 -7.95 1.32 -0.80
C VAL A 7 -7.89 2.85 -0.90
N ALA A 8 -8.77 3.42 -1.70
CA ALA A 8 -8.79 4.85 -1.98
C ALA A 8 -10.18 5.29 -2.43
N ASP A 9 -10.55 6.52 -2.08
CA ASP A 9 -11.83 7.11 -2.49
C ASP A 9 -11.76 7.76 -3.86
N GLY A 10 -10.60 8.29 -4.24
CA GLY A 10 -10.47 9.07 -5.46
C GLY A 10 -9.97 8.23 -6.62
N GLU A 11 -10.67 8.34 -7.76
CA GLU A 11 -10.26 7.64 -8.96
C GLU A 11 -8.87 8.03 -9.43
N TRP A 12 -8.48 9.28 -9.22
CA TRP A 12 -7.17 9.74 -9.67
C TRP A 12 -6.03 9.01 -8.93
N VAL A 13 -6.23 8.67 -7.65
CA VAL A 13 -5.24 7.90 -6.89
C VAL A 13 -5.16 6.49 -7.44
N THR A 14 -6.30 5.86 -7.64
CA THR A 14 -6.38 4.50 -8.19
C THR A 14 -5.73 4.44 -9.57
N ASN A 15 -6.00 5.42 -10.42
CA ASN A 15 -5.43 5.49 -11.76
C ASN A 15 -3.90 5.67 -11.72
N GLU A 16 -3.39 6.48 -10.79
CA GLU A 16 -1.95 6.63 -10.65
C GLU A 16 -1.28 5.33 -10.21
N VAL A 17 -1.92 4.59 -9.30
CA VAL A 17 -1.40 3.29 -8.86
C VAL A 17 -1.40 2.32 -10.02
N ARG A 18 -2.48 2.25 -10.78
CA ARG A 18 -2.55 1.37 -11.95
C ARG A 18 -1.47 1.69 -12.97
N SER A 19 -1.24 2.97 -13.24
CA SER A 19 -0.18 3.39 -14.15
C SER A 19 1.19 2.98 -13.62
N ALA A 20 1.42 3.18 -12.33
CA ALA A 20 2.71 2.84 -11.72
C ALA A 20 3.01 1.35 -11.76
N LEU A 21 1.98 0.51 -11.71
CA LEU A 21 2.12 -0.94 -11.67
C LEU A 21 1.90 -1.61 -13.03
N SER A 22 1.66 -0.83 -14.07
CA SER A 22 1.37 -1.37 -15.40
C SER A 22 2.52 -2.16 -16.02
N VAL A 23 3.75 -1.90 -15.60
CA VAL A 23 4.93 -2.59 -16.09
C VAL A 23 5.13 -3.95 -15.40
N GLY A 24 4.53 -4.14 -14.27
CA GLY A 24 4.65 -5.38 -13.50
C GLY A 24 3.54 -6.37 -13.80
N SER A 25 3.59 -7.49 -13.11
CA SER A 25 2.60 -8.56 -13.23
C SER A 25 1.68 -8.60 -12.02
N TRP A 26 1.17 -7.44 -11.63
CA TRP A 26 0.27 -7.34 -10.49
C TRP A 26 -1.19 -7.49 -10.91
N GLU A 27 -1.93 -8.27 -10.15
CA GLU A 27 -3.37 -8.26 -10.22
C GLU A 27 -3.86 -7.20 -9.26
N ILE A 28 -4.61 -6.21 -9.77
CA ILE A 28 -5.02 -5.05 -8.98
C ILE A 28 -6.50 -5.11 -8.67
N GLU A 29 -6.83 -5.12 -7.37
CA GLU A 29 -8.20 -4.99 -6.89
C GLU A 29 -8.35 -3.63 -6.23
N GLU A 30 -9.56 -3.09 -6.21
CA GLU A 30 -9.82 -1.77 -5.68
C GLU A 30 -11.01 -1.77 -4.75
N THR A 31 -10.98 -0.93 -3.73
CA THR A 31 -12.14 -0.66 -2.89
C THR A 31 -12.12 0.78 -2.40
N GLU A 32 -13.30 1.36 -2.28
CA GLU A 32 -13.47 2.67 -1.66
C GLU A 32 -13.84 2.53 -0.19
N ASP A 33 -14.21 1.32 0.23
CA ASP A 33 -14.70 1.08 1.58
C ASP A 33 -13.62 0.48 2.46
N PRO A 34 -13.08 1.27 3.41
CA PRO A 34 -12.05 0.77 4.33
C PRO A 34 -12.51 -0.45 5.13
N ARG A 35 -13.81 -0.57 5.37
CA ARG A 35 -14.34 -1.67 6.18
C ARG A 35 -14.30 -3.01 5.45
N SER A 36 -14.23 -2.99 4.12
CA SER A 36 -14.20 -4.23 3.35
C SER A 36 -12.84 -4.91 3.35
N VAL A 37 -11.80 -4.23 3.84
CA VAL A 37 -10.42 -4.74 3.77
C VAL A 37 -10.26 -6.01 4.60
N THR A 38 -10.72 -6.00 5.84
CA THR A 38 -10.59 -7.17 6.71
C THR A 38 -11.39 -8.36 6.18
N GLU A 39 -12.56 -8.09 5.60
CA GLU A 39 -13.36 -9.14 4.97
C GLU A 39 -12.63 -9.76 3.78
N ARG A 40 -11.99 -8.93 2.96
CA ARG A 40 -11.22 -9.44 1.81
C ARG A 40 -10.03 -10.28 2.26
N LEU A 41 -9.40 -9.91 3.37
CA LEU A 41 -8.28 -10.69 3.91
C LEU A 41 -8.72 -12.09 4.35
N GLU A 42 -9.96 -12.24 4.79
CA GLU A 42 -10.50 -13.53 5.19
C GLU A 42 -10.79 -14.45 4.00
N HIS A 43 -11.13 -13.87 2.86
CA HIS A 43 -11.60 -14.63 1.70
C HIS A 43 -10.59 -14.75 0.57
N SER A 44 -9.54 -13.94 0.57
CA SER A 44 -8.57 -13.90 -0.51
C SER A 44 -7.18 -13.66 0.05
N ARG A 45 -6.20 -14.24 -0.61
CA ARG A 45 -4.82 -13.92 -0.28
C ARG A 45 -4.42 -12.63 -0.98
N LEU A 46 -4.02 -11.64 -0.20
CA LEU A 46 -3.48 -10.38 -0.72
C LEU A 46 -2.00 -10.35 -0.42
N ASP A 47 -1.20 -10.01 -1.42
CA ASP A 47 0.25 -9.89 -1.26
C ASP A 47 0.61 -8.50 -0.75
N ALA A 48 -0.17 -7.50 -1.11
CA ALA A 48 0.04 -6.13 -0.65
C ALA A 48 -1.27 -5.37 -0.57
N VAL A 49 -1.29 -4.34 0.25
CA VAL A 49 -2.41 -3.40 0.35
C VAL A 49 -1.82 -1.99 0.27
N ILE A 50 -2.32 -1.20 -0.65
CA ILE A 50 -1.94 0.21 -0.79
C ILE A 50 -3.12 1.03 -0.29
N VAL A 51 -2.89 1.86 0.71
CA VAL A 51 -3.95 2.61 1.39
C VAL A 51 -3.69 4.11 1.26
N ASP A 52 -4.68 4.85 0.76
CA ASP A 52 -4.61 6.31 0.75
C ASP A 52 -4.87 6.82 2.17
N LEU A 53 -4.00 7.70 2.65
CA LEU A 53 -4.14 8.28 4.00
C LEU A 53 -5.53 8.88 4.23
N GLN A 54 -6.13 9.45 3.20
CA GLN A 54 -7.40 10.16 3.32
C GLN A 54 -8.62 9.32 2.95
N VAL A 55 -8.48 8.00 2.88
CA VAL A 55 -9.60 7.14 2.53
C VAL A 55 -10.67 7.13 3.62
N GLY A 56 -11.92 7.34 3.21
CA GLY A 56 -13.07 7.28 4.10
C GLY A 56 -13.01 8.25 5.27
N SER A 57 -13.92 8.07 6.21
CA SER A 57 -13.98 8.90 7.42
C SER A 57 -12.98 8.45 8.48
N LYS A 58 -12.56 7.19 8.44
CA LYS A 58 -11.62 6.65 9.43
C LYS A 58 -10.17 6.97 9.12
N GLY A 59 -9.86 7.22 7.86
CA GLY A 59 -8.51 7.49 7.42
C GLY A 59 -7.66 6.23 7.24
N GLY A 60 -6.60 6.38 6.45
CA GLY A 60 -5.74 5.27 6.06
C GLY A 60 -4.98 4.63 7.22
N MET A 61 -4.61 5.41 8.23
CA MET A 61 -3.87 4.83 9.37
C MET A 61 -4.73 3.86 10.17
N ALA A 62 -6.03 4.14 10.28
CA ALA A 62 -6.94 3.20 10.94
C ALA A 62 -7.07 1.90 10.16
N VAL A 63 -7.04 1.98 8.83
CA VAL A 63 -7.06 0.78 7.98
C VAL A 63 -5.81 -0.06 8.22
N VAL A 64 -4.64 0.57 8.28
CA VAL A 64 -3.38 -0.14 8.55
C VAL A 64 -3.43 -0.85 9.90
N ARG A 65 -3.93 -0.16 10.93
CA ARG A 65 -4.08 -0.77 12.26
C ARG A 65 -5.02 -1.97 12.23
N SER A 66 -6.12 -1.86 11.48
CA SER A 66 -7.09 -2.95 11.36
C SER A 66 -6.46 -4.18 10.69
N ILE A 67 -5.64 -3.96 9.68
CA ILE A 67 -4.92 -5.06 9.02
C ILE A 67 -3.99 -5.76 10.01
N ARG A 68 -3.25 -4.99 10.80
CA ARG A 68 -2.34 -5.56 11.79
C ARG A 68 -3.07 -6.35 12.87
N GLN A 69 -4.24 -5.90 13.27
CA GLN A 69 -5.05 -6.60 14.26
C GLN A 69 -5.69 -7.87 13.71
N ALA A 70 -5.99 -7.88 12.43
CA ALA A 70 -6.68 -9.00 11.78
C ALA A 70 -5.74 -10.10 11.28
N THR A 71 -4.43 -9.83 11.22
CA THR A 71 -3.45 -10.76 10.65
C THR A 71 -2.28 -10.97 11.58
N ASP A 72 -1.67 -12.16 11.50
CA ASP A 72 -0.37 -12.40 12.15
C ASP A 72 0.75 -12.03 11.18
N GLU A 73 2.00 -12.11 11.62
CA GLU A 73 3.14 -11.71 10.80
C GLU A 73 3.30 -12.54 9.52
N VAL A 74 2.90 -13.80 9.58
CA VAL A 74 3.05 -14.71 8.44
C VAL A 74 2.03 -14.41 7.34
N GLU A 75 0.79 -14.11 7.74
CA GLU A 75 -0.31 -13.89 6.80
C GLU A 75 -0.45 -12.44 6.35
N ARG A 76 0.22 -11.53 7.03
CA ARG A 76 0.05 -10.10 6.79
C ARG A 76 0.54 -9.69 5.41
N PRO A 77 -0.31 -9.03 4.62
CA PRO A 77 0.15 -8.47 3.37
C PRO A 77 1.08 -7.29 3.63
N ARG A 78 1.96 -7.01 2.68
CA ARG A 78 2.78 -5.80 2.78
C ARG A 78 1.87 -4.59 2.67
N THR A 79 2.02 -3.64 3.57
CA THR A 79 1.12 -2.48 3.66
C THR A 79 1.88 -1.21 3.33
N VAL A 80 1.40 -0.48 2.32
CA VAL A 80 1.98 0.78 1.87
C VAL A 80 0.95 1.89 2.04
N LEU A 81 1.33 2.96 2.71
CA LEU A 81 0.45 4.10 2.94
C LEU A 81 0.85 5.25 2.01
N LEU A 82 -0.13 5.82 1.31
CA LEU A 82 0.09 6.97 0.44
C LEU A 82 -0.16 8.25 1.25
N LEU A 83 0.85 9.09 1.34
CA LEU A 83 0.82 10.28 2.18
C LEU A 83 0.79 11.56 1.33
N ASP A 84 0.23 12.62 1.91
CA ASP A 84 0.26 13.93 1.28
C ASP A 84 1.48 14.74 1.70
N ARG A 85 2.04 14.45 2.88
CA ARG A 85 3.16 15.20 3.44
C ARG A 85 4.20 14.29 4.05
N LYS A 86 5.46 14.66 3.89
CA LYS A 86 6.56 13.94 4.52
C LYS A 86 6.44 13.90 6.04
N ALA A 87 5.86 14.93 6.63
CA ALA A 87 5.66 14.99 8.08
C ALA A 87 4.83 13.83 8.62
N ASP A 88 4.03 13.19 7.79
CA ASP A 88 3.19 12.07 8.22
C ASP A 88 3.91 10.72 8.22
N GLU A 89 5.14 10.64 7.74
CA GLU A 89 5.90 9.38 7.70
C GLU A 89 6.06 8.73 9.06
N PHE A 90 6.31 9.53 10.07
CA PHE A 90 6.47 9.01 11.44
C PHE A 90 5.18 8.34 11.93
N LEU A 91 4.05 8.99 11.69
CA LEU A 91 2.75 8.44 12.10
C LEU A 91 2.40 7.19 11.31
N ALA A 92 2.77 7.14 10.04
CA ALA A 92 2.55 5.96 9.21
C ALA A 92 3.29 4.74 9.78
N ARG A 93 4.55 4.94 10.17
CA ARG A 93 5.32 3.85 10.78
C ARG A 93 4.74 3.42 12.11
N ARG A 94 4.30 4.36 12.93
CA ARG A 94 3.66 4.05 14.21
C ARG A 94 2.36 3.28 14.03
N ALA A 95 1.62 3.56 12.98
CA ALA A 95 0.40 2.81 12.67
C ALA A 95 0.71 1.39 12.23
N GLY A 96 1.93 1.13 11.77
CA GLY A 96 2.36 -0.20 11.37
C GLY A 96 2.48 -0.42 9.88
N ALA A 97 2.49 0.65 9.08
CA ALA A 97 2.73 0.52 7.64
C ALA A 97 4.16 0.05 7.40
N ASP A 98 4.33 -0.85 6.44
CA ASP A 98 5.66 -1.35 6.08
C ASP A 98 6.45 -0.31 5.31
N ALA A 99 5.76 0.52 4.54
CA ALA A 99 6.38 1.60 3.79
C ALA A 99 5.37 2.71 3.54
N SER A 100 5.85 3.87 3.12
CA SER A 100 4.99 4.97 2.71
C SER A 100 5.54 5.62 1.46
N VAL A 101 4.65 6.21 0.67
CA VAL A 101 4.99 6.95 -0.54
C VAL A 101 4.26 8.27 -0.49
N ILE A 102 4.97 9.36 -0.75
CA ILE A 102 4.38 10.70 -0.73
C ILE A 102 3.88 11.04 -2.13
N LYS A 103 2.66 11.52 -2.21
CA LYS A 103 2.08 11.95 -3.49
C LYS A 103 2.78 13.21 -4.00
N PRO A 104 2.94 13.40 -5.30
CA PRO A 104 2.45 12.55 -6.39
C PRO A 104 3.22 11.23 -6.47
N ILE A 105 2.54 10.18 -6.88
CA ILE A 105 3.10 8.83 -6.87
C ILE A 105 4.16 8.68 -7.96
N ASN A 106 5.35 8.30 -7.53
CA ASN A 106 6.45 7.95 -8.43
C ASN A 106 6.44 6.42 -8.59
N ALA A 107 6.42 5.95 -9.83
CA ALA A 107 6.30 4.52 -10.10
C ALA A 107 7.44 3.71 -9.49
N ALA A 108 8.67 4.19 -9.58
CA ALA A 108 9.81 3.46 -9.02
C ALA A 108 9.73 3.40 -7.50
N GLU A 109 9.33 4.49 -6.85
CA GLU A 109 9.18 4.52 -5.40
C GLU A 109 8.07 3.56 -4.94
N LEU A 110 6.96 3.53 -5.67
CA LEU A 110 5.86 2.64 -5.33
C LEU A 110 6.27 1.18 -5.47
N ARG A 111 6.92 0.83 -6.58
CA ARG A 111 7.39 -0.54 -6.79
C ARG A 111 8.40 -0.95 -5.72
N HIS A 112 9.29 -0.04 -5.32
CA HIS A 112 10.23 -0.31 -4.25
C HIS A 112 9.49 -0.52 -2.92
N ALA A 113 8.52 0.33 -2.62
CA ALA A 113 7.72 0.22 -1.41
C ALA A 113 7.00 -1.12 -1.32
N LEU A 114 6.57 -1.65 -2.46
CA LEU A 114 5.92 -2.95 -2.54
C LEU A 114 6.91 -4.12 -2.49
N GLY A 115 8.20 -3.84 -2.53
CA GLY A 115 9.22 -4.88 -2.50
C GLY A 115 9.47 -5.55 -3.84
N MET A 116 8.97 -4.98 -4.94
CA MET A 116 9.16 -5.56 -6.27
C MET A 116 10.54 -5.36 -6.84
N VAL A 117 11.17 -4.25 -6.50
CA VAL A 117 12.50 -3.91 -7.00
C VAL A 117 13.34 -3.35 -5.86
N PRO A 118 14.66 -3.44 -5.92
CA PRO A 118 15.53 -2.84 -4.92
C PRO A 118 15.41 -1.32 -4.92
N ALA A 119 15.78 -0.69 -3.81
CA ALA A 119 15.87 0.76 -3.73
C ALA A 119 16.84 1.28 -4.79
N PRO A 120 16.63 2.52 -5.29
CA PRO A 120 17.61 3.12 -6.18
C PRO A 120 19.00 3.09 -5.55
N GLY A 121 19.98 2.57 -6.30
CA GLY A 121 21.35 2.44 -5.83
C GLY A 121 21.66 1.19 -5.04
N ALA A 122 20.67 0.39 -4.65
CA ALA A 122 20.90 -0.83 -3.88
C ALA A 122 21.76 -1.83 -4.61
N LEU A 123 21.59 -1.95 -5.93
CA LEU A 123 22.40 -2.85 -6.76
C LEU A 123 23.85 -2.42 -6.80
N ASP A 124 24.11 -1.11 -6.77
CA ASP A 124 25.47 -0.58 -6.76
C ASP A 124 26.15 -0.88 -5.43
N GLU A 125 25.39 -0.88 -4.35
CA GLU A 125 25.89 -1.16 -3.02
C GLU A 125 26.31 -2.62 -2.85
N GLU A 126 25.71 -3.51 -3.62
CA GLU A 126 26.02 -4.93 -3.54
C GLU A 126 27.30 -5.30 -4.26
N GLU A 127 27.81 -4.41 -5.09
CA GLU A 127 29.05 -4.61 -5.80
C GLU A 127 30.27 -4.27 -4.96
#